data_089e86698b37c2943d9513e07809011e
#
_entry.id   089e86698b37c2943d9513e07809011e
#
_cell.length_a   1.000
_cell.length_b   1.000
_cell.length_c   1.000
_cell.angle_alpha   90.00
_cell.angle_beta   90.00
_cell.angle_gamma   90.00
#
_symmetry.space_group_name_H-M   'P 1'
#
loop_
_entity.id
_entity.type
_entity.pdbx_description
1 polymer ?
#
loop_
_entity_poly.entity_id
_entity_poly.type
_entity_poly.pdbx_seq_one_letter_code
_entity_poly.pdbx_strand_id
1 'polypeptide(L)'
;MKKTTGFYPSVQVDTAPVSAAGSAGGVLLTTAAEVTGLSPAMARALDGWRKPAAVHHPAKVLTDLAVTLALGGDCLADAAVIRSEADVYGPVGSEATISRTITALAADAHRVLKQVAAARRAARAPAWALAGERAPTHGVTATDPLIVDLDATLITAHSDKEEAKPTFKKGFGFHPLCAFVDHGPDGTGEPLAMQLRPGNAGSNTAADHIQ
;
A
#
# COMPACT_ATOMS: atom_id res chain seq x y z
N MET A 1 -28.44 -11.58 0.85
CA MET A 1 -27.03 -11.16 1.01
C MET A 1 -26.22 -11.76 -0.15
N LYS A 2 -25.70 -10.94 -1.09
CA LYS A 2 -24.78 -11.42 -2.12
C LYS A 2 -23.50 -11.89 -1.42
N LYS A 3 -23.07 -13.13 -1.66
CA LYS A 3 -21.78 -13.62 -1.18
C LYS A 3 -20.67 -12.82 -1.85
N THR A 4 -19.99 -11.97 -1.13
CA THR A 4 -18.76 -11.30 -1.58
C THR A 4 -17.63 -12.33 -1.53
N THR A 5 -17.02 -12.63 -2.65
CA THR A 5 -15.88 -13.56 -2.74
C THR A 5 -14.54 -12.87 -2.45
N GLY A 6 -14.52 -11.55 -2.29
CA GLY A 6 -13.35 -10.71 -2.02
C GLY A 6 -13.52 -9.83 -0.78
N PHE A 7 -12.59 -8.91 -0.58
CA PHE A 7 -12.63 -7.94 0.52
C PHE A 7 -13.70 -6.86 0.33
N TYR A 8 -14.05 -6.57 -0.91
CA TYR A 8 -14.89 -5.44 -1.27
C TYR A 8 -16.19 -5.88 -1.95
N PRO A 9 -17.29 -5.13 -1.75
CA PRO A 9 -18.55 -5.37 -2.45
C PRO A 9 -18.37 -5.19 -3.96
N SER A 10 -19.19 -5.92 -4.74
CA SER A 10 -19.36 -5.61 -6.16
C SER A 10 -20.25 -4.38 -6.30
N VAL A 11 -19.68 -3.29 -6.79
CA VAL A 11 -20.37 -2.01 -6.97
C VAL A 11 -20.83 -1.89 -8.42
N GLN A 12 -22.06 -1.42 -8.63
CA GLN A 12 -22.59 -1.04 -9.93
C GLN A 12 -22.79 0.47 -9.96
N VAL A 13 -22.37 1.10 -11.05
CA VAL A 13 -22.66 2.53 -11.28
C VAL A 13 -24.07 2.64 -11.80
N ASP A 14 -24.92 3.44 -11.12
CA ASP A 14 -26.29 3.74 -11.53
C ASP A 14 -26.41 5.26 -11.73
N THR A 15 -27.28 5.65 -12.65
CA THR A 15 -27.63 7.06 -12.92
C THR A 15 -28.86 7.51 -12.18
N ALA A 16 -29.48 6.65 -11.35
CA ALA A 16 -30.61 7.02 -10.52
C ALA A 16 -30.25 8.12 -9.50
N PRO A 17 -31.14 9.03 -9.14
CA PRO A 17 -30.88 10.07 -8.16
C PRO A 17 -30.89 9.48 -6.74
N VAL A 18 -29.78 8.86 -6.38
CA VAL A 18 -29.48 8.31 -5.04
C VAL A 18 -28.35 9.09 -4.40
N SER A 19 -28.13 8.91 -3.10
CA SER A 19 -27.05 9.53 -2.35
C SER A 19 -25.71 9.34 -3.08
N ALA A 20 -24.99 10.42 -3.37
CA ALA A 20 -23.68 10.34 -3.98
C ALA A 20 -22.65 9.87 -2.95
N ALA A 21 -21.82 8.89 -3.29
CA ALA A 21 -20.67 8.51 -2.48
C ALA A 21 -19.56 9.54 -2.63
N GLY A 22 -19.11 10.15 -1.54
CA GLY A 22 -18.11 11.20 -1.56
C GLY A 22 -16.73 10.74 -2.08
N SER A 23 -16.42 9.46 -1.90
CA SER A 23 -15.14 8.84 -2.27
C SER A 23 -15.29 7.75 -3.33
N ALA A 24 -16.26 7.89 -4.24
CA ALA A 24 -16.56 6.89 -5.28
C ALA A 24 -15.35 6.52 -6.16
N GLY A 25 -14.42 7.44 -6.38
CA GLY A 25 -13.17 7.18 -7.12
C GLY A 25 -12.29 6.08 -6.50
N GLY A 26 -12.40 5.84 -5.20
CA GLY A 26 -11.70 4.75 -4.52
C GLY A 26 -12.14 3.35 -4.96
N VAL A 27 -13.30 3.22 -5.62
CA VAL A 27 -13.75 1.96 -6.24
C VAL A 27 -12.75 1.47 -7.28
N LEU A 28 -12.07 2.36 -7.98
CA LEU A 28 -11.03 1.99 -8.95
C LEU A 28 -9.85 1.31 -8.25
N LEU A 29 -9.46 1.79 -7.07
CA LEU A 29 -8.36 1.21 -6.28
C LEU A 29 -8.74 -0.18 -5.76
N THR A 30 -9.95 -0.33 -5.20
CA THR A 30 -10.42 -1.61 -4.70
C THR A 30 -10.63 -2.62 -5.82
N THR A 31 -11.15 -2.18 -6.97
CA THR A 31 -11.28 -3.02 -8.17
C THR A 31 -9.91 -3.46 -8.69
N ALA A 32 -8.94 -2.54 -8.76
CA ALA A 32 -7.57 -2.88 -9.15
C ALA A 32 -6.95 -3.93 -8.21
N ALA A 33 -7.14 -3.79 -6.89
CA ALA A 33 -6.65 -4.76 -5.91
C ALA A 33 -7.28 -6.16 -6.09
N GLU A 34 -8.54 -6.23 -6.46
CA GLU A 34 -9.22 -7.52 -6.73
C GLU A 34 -8.77 -8.12 -8.08
N VAL A 35 -8.77 -7.34 -9.16
CA VAL A 35 -8.46 -7.79 -10.53
C VAL A 35 -7.00 -8.24 -10.65
N THR A 36 -6.07 -7.55 -10.00
CA THR A 36 -4.65 -7.94 -9.98
C THR A 36 -4.35 -9.09 -9.02
N GLY A 37 -5.32 -9.52 -8.22
CA GLY A 37 -5.15 -10.55 -7.22
C GLY A 37 -4.41 -10.10 -5.96
N LEU A 38 -4.24 -8.77 -5.74
CA LEU A 38 -3.57 -8.24 -4.54
C LEU A 38 -4.33 -8.62 -3.27
N SER A 39 -5.66 -8.43 -3.24
CA SER A 39 -6.48 -8.76 -2.07
C SER A 39 -6.34 -10.23 -1.63
N PRO A 40 -6.52 -11.23 -2.49
CA PRO A 40 -6.33 -12.62 -2.11
C PRO A 40 -4.87 -12.97 -1.80
N ALA A 41 -3.88 -12.32 -2.44
CA ALA A 41 -2.47 -12.52 -2.11
C ALA A 41 -2.14 -12.00 -0.70
N MET A 42 -2.61 -10.79 -0.37
CA MET A 42 -2.48 -10.19 0.97
C MET A 42 -3.21 -11.03 2.03
N ALA A 43 -4.40 -11.57 1.70
CA ALA A 43 -5.13 -12.43 2.62
C ALA A 43 -4.31 -13.67 2.99
N ARG A 44 -3.78 -14.38 2.02
CA ARG A 44 -2.91 -15.55 2.26
C ARG A 44 -1.64 -15.16 3.01
N ALA A 45 -1.02 -14.06 2.64
CA ALA A 45 0.23 -13.58 3.26
C ALA A 45 0.08 -13.28 4.75
N LEU A 46 -1.06 -12.75 5.18
CA LEU A 46 -1.29 -12.28 6.54
C LEU A 46 -2.26 -13.16 7.35
N ASP A 47 -2.66 -14.31 6.83
CA ASP A 47 -3.60 -15.22 7.52
C ASP A 47 -3.05 -15.70 8.87
N GLY A 48 -1.73 -15.91 8.98
CA GLY A 48 -1.07 -16.33 10.23
C GLY A 48 -1.19 -15.35 11.39
N TRP A 49 -1.54 -14.07 11.13
CA TRP A 49 -1.79 -13.04 12.16
C TRP A 49 -3.28 -12.80 12.41
N ARG A 50 -4.15 -13.52 11.71
CA ARG A 50 -5.59 -13.42 11.92
C ARG A 50 -6.00 -14.13 13.21
N LYS A 51 -6.63 -13.40 14.12
CA LYS A 51 -7.22 -14.00 15.33
C LYS A 51 -8.47 -14.80 14.95
N PRO A 52 -8.74 -15.97 15.60
CA PRO A 52 -9.88 -16.84 15.24
C PRO A 52 -11.24 -16.14 15.21
N ALA A 53 -11.48 -15.19 16.12
CA ALA A 53 -12.74 -14.44 16.21
C ALA A 53 -12.68 -13.03 15.59
N ALA A 54 -11.64 -12.75 14.77
CA ALA A 54 -11.50 -11.42 14.17
C ALA A 54 -12.57 -11.19 13.10
N VAL A 55 -13.34 -10.11 13.25
CA VAL A 55 -14.29 -9.63 12.23
C VAL A 55 -13.54 -9.14 11.00
N HIS A 56 -12.44 -8.42 11.21
CA HIS A 56 -11.64 -7.87 10.13
C HIS A 56 -10.37 -8.70 9.92
N HIS A 57 -10.11 -9.10 8.69
CA HIS A 57 -8.87 -9.75 8.31
C HIS A 57 -7.72 -8.72 8.32
N PRO A 58 -6.51 -9.02 8.85
CA PRO A 58 -5.39 -8.08 8.87
C PRO A 58 -5.06 -7.49 7.50
N ALA A 59 -5.13 -8.31 6.44
CA ALA A 59 -4.92 -7.84 5.08
C ALA A 59 -5.96 -6.80 4.64
N LYS A 60 -7.26 -7.02 4.97
CA LYS A 60 -8.32 -6.03 4.68
C LYS A 60 -8.03 -4.72 5.39
N VAL A 61 -7.63 -4.77 6.67
CA VAL A 61 -7.29 -3.56 7.45
C VAL A 61 -6.14 -2.79 6.80
N LEU A 62 -5.07 -3.47 6.37
CA LEU A 62 -3.95 -2.80 5.70
C LEU A 62 -4.35 -2.27 4.31
N THR A 63 -5.18 -2.99 3.56
CA THR A 63 -5.65 -2.52 2.25
C THR A 63 -6.58 -1.33 2.40
N ASP A 64 -7.49 -1.33 3.38
CA ASP A 64 -8.34 -0.18 3.69
C ASP A 64 -7.51 1.06 4.07
N LEU A 65 -6.47 0.87 4.87
CA LEU A 65 -5.55 1.96 5.21
C LEU A 65 -4.82 2.49 3.97
N ALA A 66 -4.36 1.61 3.08
CA ALA A 66 -3.72 2.02 1.82
C ALA A 66 -4.69 2.81 0.92
N VAL A 67 -5.96 2.39 0.83
CA VAL A 67 -7.01 3.13 0.10
C VAL A 67 -7.26 4.48 0.76
N THR A 68 -7.33 4.54 2.09
CA THR A 68 -7.50 5.80 2.84
C THR A 68 -6.39 6.79 2.51
N LEU A 69 -5.12 6.34 2.55
CA LEU A 69 -3.96 7.17 2.20
C LEU A 69 -4.00 7.62 0.73
N ALA A 70 -4.37 6.75 -0.19
CA ALA A 70 -4.49 7.08 -1.62
C ALA A 70 -5.61 8.09 -1.91
N LEU A 71 -6.62 8.16 -1.04
CA LEU A 71 -7.70 9.15 -1.09
C LEU A 71 -7.36 10.47 -0.36
N GLY A 72 -6.12 10.62 0.10
CA GLY A 72 -5.62 11.84 0.73
C GLY A 72 -5.67 11.85 2.26
N GLY A 73 -5.99 10.71 2.89
CA GLY A 73 -5.87 10.58 4.35
C GLY A 73 -4.41 10.58 4.81
N ASP A 74 -4.15 11.05 6.01
CA ASP A 74 -2.81 11.12 6.60
C ASP A 74 -2.73 10.53 8.02
N CYS A 75 -3.86 10.18 8.60
CA CYS A 75 -3.94 9.56 9.92
C CYS A 75 -4.96 8.40 9.99
N LEU A 76 -4.92 7.63 11.07
CA LEU A 76 -5.82 6.47 11.23
C LEU A 76 -7.30 6.86 11.33
N ALA A 77 -7.60 8.06 11.82
CA ALA A 77 -8.96 8.56 11.94
C ALA A 77 -9.61 8.78 10.57
N ASP A 78 -8.82 9.08 9.53
CA ASP A 78 -9.31 9.32 8.17
C ASP A 78 -9.93 8.08 7.52
N ALA A 79 -9.66 6.89 8.05
CA ALA A 79 -10.38 5.68 7.66
C ALA A 79 -11.90 5.78 7.91
N ALA A 80 -12.36 6.79 8.68
CA ALA A 80 -13.77 7.11 8.83
C ALA A 80 -14.43 7.45 7.49
N VAL A 81 -13.70 8.06 6.56
CA VAL A 81 -14.21 8.43 5.23
C VAL A 81 -14.69 7.19 4.48
N ILE A 82 -13.85 6.17 4.34
CA ILE A 82 -14.24 4.93 3.66
C ILE A 82 -15.15 4.05 4.53
N ARG A 83 -15.10 4.18 5.86
CA ARG A 83 -15.99 3.46 6.77
C ARG A 83 -17.44 3.95 6.70
N SER A 84 -17.66 5.23 6.41
CA SER A 84 -19.00 5.79 6.21
C SER A 84 -19.68 5.27 4.94
N GLU A 85 -18.92 4.72 3.99
CA GLU A 85 -19.36 4.23 2.70
C GLU A 85 -19.34 2.68 2.66
N ALA A 86 -20.00 2.05 3.63
CA ALA A 86 -19.93 0.58 3.80
C ALA A 86 -20.47 -0.20 2.60
N ASP A 87 -21.40 0.36 1.84
CA ASP A 87 -21.92 -0.25 0.61
C ASP A 87 -20.87 -0.30 -0.51
N VAL A 88 -19.87 0.59 -0.46
CA VAL A 88 -18.78 0.69 -1.41
C VAL A 88 -17.57 -0.11 -0.94
N TYR A 89 -17.15 0.10 0.31
CA TYR A 89 -15.90 -0.45 0.85
C TYR A 89 -16.10 -1.69 1.73
N GLY A 90 -17.34 -2.07 2.00
CA GLY A 90 -17.66 -3.13 2.96
C GLY A 90 -17.36 -2.72 4.40
N PRO A 91 -17.27 -3.67 5.33
CA PRO A 91 -16.97 -3.37 6.73
C PRO A 91 -15.51 -2.93 6.88
N VAL A 92 -15.30 -1.68 7.30
CA VAL A 92 -14.00 -1.08 7.57
C VAL A 92 -13.76 -1.01 9.08
N GLY A 93 -12.56 -1.34 9.51
CA GLY A 93 -12.17 -1.34 10.93
C GLY A 93 -12.23 0.06 11.55
N SER A 94 -12.58 0.13 12.84
CA SER A 94 -12.43 1.37 13.61
C SER A 94 -10.95 1.73 13.77
N GLU A 95 -10.65 2.98 14.05
CA GLU A 95 -9.30 3.47 14.35
C GLU A 95 -8.57 2.56 15.37
N ALA A 96 -9.25 2.23 16.47
CA ALA A 96 -8.71 1.32 17.49
C ALA A 96 -8.46 -0.10 16.93
N THR A 97 -9.25 -0.58 15.97
CA THR A 97 -9.02 -1.86 15.31
C THR A 97 -7.81 -1.79 14.38
N ILE A 98 -7.68 -0.71 13.62
CA ILE A 98 -6.53 -0.47 12.74
C ILE A 98 -5.25 -0.39 13.58
N SER A 99 -5.24 0.42 14.64
CA SER A 99 -4.08 0.57 15.55
C SER A 99 -3.65 -0.77 16.15
N ARG A 100 -4.60 -1.53 16.72
CA ARG A 100 -4.29 -2.86 17.29
C ARG A 100 -3.77 -3.84 16.25
N THR A 101 -4.27 -3.78 15.01
CA THR A 101 -3.79 -4.63 13.92
C THR A 101 -2.37 -4.27 13.54
N ILE A 102 -2.06 -2.98 13.38
CA ILE A 102 -0.69 -2.51 13.11
C ILE A 102 0.26 -2.95 14.23
N THR A 103 -0.10 -2.75 15.49
CA THR A 103 0.72 -3.17 16.64
C THR A 103 0.98 -4.68 16.64
N ALA A 104 -0.04 -5.48 16.34
CA ALA A 104 0.12 -6.94 16.28
C ALA A 104 1.03 -7.39 15.12
N LEU A 105 0.95 -6.73 13.98
CA LEU A 105 1.82 -6.98 12.83
C LEU A 105 3.25 -6.49 13.07
N ALA A 106 3.40 -5.35 13.75
CA ALA A 106 4.70 -4.77 14.09
C ALA A 106 5.51 -5.65 15.05
N ALA A 107 4.85 -6.44 15.89
CA ALA A 107 5.53 -7.41 16.76
C ALA A 107 6.33 -8.47 15.99
N ASP A 108 6.03 -8.69 14.69
CA ASP A 108 6.75 -9.59 13.79
C ASP A 108 7.07 -8.88 12.46
N ALA A 109 7.52 -7.61 12.55
CA ALA A 109 7.65 -6.69 11.42
C ALA A 109 8.45 -7.27 10.26
N HIS A 110 9.61 -7.89 10.52
CA HIS A 110 10.47 -8.46 9.47
C HIS A 110 9.73 -9.48 8.62
N ARG A 111 9.04 -10.42 9.26
CA ARG A 111 8.27 -11.46 8.58
C ARG A 111 7.06 -10.89 7.85
N VAL A 112 6.32 -9.98 8.49
CA VAL A 112 5.15 -9.30 7.91
C VAL A 112 5.55 -8.52 6.65
N LEU A 113 6.59 -7.70 6.71
CA LEU A 113 7.07 -6.91 5.57
C LEU A 113 7.49 -7.79 4.40
N LYS A 114 8.20 -8.91 4.68
CA LYS A 114 8.55 -9.90 3.65
C LYS A 114 7.33 -10.51 2.98
N GLN A 115 6.29 -10.85 3.75
CA GLN A 115 5.05 -11.41 3.22
C GLN A 115 4.25 -10.39 2.40
N VAL A 116 4.16 -9.15 2.87
CA VAL A 116 3.51 -8.05 2.14
C VAL A 116 4.25 -7.77 0.82
N ALA A 117 5.58 -7.71 0.85
CA ALA A 117 6.38 -7.54 -0.36
C ALA A 117 6.16 -8.67 -1.38
N ALA A 118 6.08 -9.92 -0.91
CA ALA A 118 5.78 -11.07 -1.76
C ALA A 118 4.38 -10.99 -2.38
N ALA A 119 3.36 -10.58 -1.61
CA ALA A 119 2.00 -10.38 -2.11
C ALA A 119 1.92 -9.27 -3.17
N ARG A 120 2.59 -8.13 -2.93
CA ARG A 120 2.70 -7.03 -3.89
C ARG A 120 3.38 -7.47 -5.18
N ARG A 121 4.49 -8.19 -5.09
CA ARG A 121 5.20 -8.75 -6.25
C ARG A 121 4.30 -9.70 -7.05
N ALA A 122 3.53 -10.56 -6.38
CA ALA A 122 2.61 -11.48 -7.04
C ALA A 122 1.48 -10.76 -7.79
N ALA A 123 1.02 -9.61 -7.29
CA ALA A 123 -0.02 -8.80 -7.93
C ALA A 123 0.53 -7.94 -9.09
N ARG A 124 1.83 -7.58 -9.05
CA ARG A 124 2.47 -6.76 -10.08
C ARG A 124 2.47 -7.45 -11.45
N ALA A 125 2.80 -8.72 -11.52
CA ALA A 125 2.85 -9.44 -12.79
C ALA A 125 1.50 -9.42 -13.55
N PRO A 126 0.34 -9.75 -12.92
CA PRO A 126 -0.96 -9.54 -13.56
C PRO A 126 -1.26 -8.09 -13.90
N ALA A 127 -0.87 -7.12 -13.06
CA ALA A 127 -1.08 -5.71 -13.32
C ALA A 127 -0.35 -5.27 -14.61
N TRP A 128 0.92 -5.64 -14.76
CA TRP A 128 1.70 -5.33 -15.95
C TRP A 128 1.20 -6.06 -17.19
N ALA A 129 0.74 -7.32 -17.05
CA ALA A 129 0.11 -8.04 -18.15
C ALA A 129 -1.18 -7.34 -18.64
N LEU A 130 -2.00 -6.80 -17.72
CA LEU A 130 -3.19 -6.03 -18.06
C LEU A 130 -2.86 -4.66 -18.64
N ALA A 131 -1.76 -4.04 -18.26
CA ALA A 131 -1.31 -2.76 -18.81
C ALA A 131 -0.82 -2.90 -20.27
N GLY A 132 -0.38 -4.11 -20.68
CA GLY A 132 0.05 -4.40 -22.06
C GLY A 132 1.19 -3.49 -22.50
N GLU A 133 0.97 -2.72 -23.56
CA GLU A 133 1.97 -1.78 -24.11
C GLU A 133 2.35 -0.65 -23.14
N ARG A 134 1.55 -0.38 -22.13
CA ARG A 134 1.83 0.60 -21.07
C ARG A 134 2.57 0.01 -19.88
N ALA A 135 2.90 -1.28 -19.90
CA ALA A 135 3.70 -1.88 -18.84
C ALA A 135 5.17 -1.44 -18.97
N PRO A 136 5.90 -1.21 -17.86
CA PRO A 136 7.29 -0.77 -17.92
C PRO A 136 8.23 -1.84 -18.51
N THR A 137 7.76 -3.06 -18.64
CA THR A 137 8.48 -4.17 -19.30
C THR A 137 8.20 -4.27 -20.81
N HIS A 138 7.29 -3.45 -21.36
CA HIS A 138 6.99 -3.49 -22.78
C HIS A 138 8.15 -2.91 -23.58
N GLY A 139 8.60 -3.64 -24.60
CA GLY A 139 9.67 -3.18 -25.48
C GLY A 139 11.08 -3.16 -24.85
N VAL A 140 11.25 -3.67 -23.64
CA VAL A 140 12.58 -3.73 -22.98
C VAL A 140 13.56 -4.56 -23.82
N THR A 141 14.73 -3.96 -24.11
CA THR A 141 15.83 -4.56 -24.87
C THR A 141 17.16 -4.27 -24.18
N ALA A 142 18.25 -4.80 -24.74
CA ALA A 142 19.59 -4.47 -24.23
C ALA A 142 19.97 -2.99 -24.45
N THR A 143 19.36 -2.32 -25.45
CA THR A 143 19.59 -0.90 -25.76
C THR A 143 18.54 0.03 -25.13
N ASP A 144 17.43 -0.53 -24.68
CA ASP A 144 16.33 0.17 -23.99
C ASP A 144 15.96 -0.63 -22.74
N PRO A 145 16.76 -0.57 -21.67
CA PRO A 145 16.58 -1.39 -20.48
C PRO A 145 15.45 -0.86 -19.59
N LEU A 146 14.90 -1.74 -18.76
CA LEU A 146 14.05 -1.34 -17.63
C LEU A 146 14.86 -0.47 -16.67
N ILE A 147 14.34 0.72 -16.38
CA ILE A 147 14.98 1.66 -15.46
C ILE A 147 14.40 1.49 -14.06
N VAL A 148 15.28 1.37 -13.08
CA VAL A 148 14.92 1.37 -11.66
C VAL A 148 15.70 2.47 -10.96
N ASP A 149 14.98 3.45 -10.43
CA ASP A 149 15.55 4.55 -9.68
C ASP A 149 15.64 4.18 -8.20
N LEU A 150 16.79 4.47 -7.59
CA LEU A 150 17.00 4.37 -6.14
C LEU A 150 17.12 5.78 -5.58
N ASP A 151 16.19 6.16 -4.71
CA ASP A 151 16.18 7.48 -4.09
C ASP A 151 16.01 7.40 -2.57
N ALA A 152 16.70 8.30 -1.89
CA ALA A 152 16.61 8.47 -0.44
C ALA A 152 16.00 9.83 -0.12
N THR A 153 14.76 9.80 0.37
CA THR A 153 13.99 11.01 0.69
C THR A 153 13.95 11.27 2.20
N LEU A 154 13.68 12.51 2.61
CA LEU A 154 13.53 12.86 4.03
C LEU A 154 12.05 12.89 4.41
N ILE A 155 11.72 12.19 5.49
CA ILE A 155 10.38 12.25 6.10
C ILE A 155 10.52 12.89 7.48
N THR A 156 9.84 14.01 7.67
CA THR A 156 9.83 14.74 8.95
C THR A 156 8.95 14.01 9.96
N ALA A 157 9.46 13.81 11.18
CA ALA A 157 8.68 13.37 12.33
C ALA A 157 8.38 14.58 13.23
N HIS A 158 7.14 14.70 13.68
CA HIS A 158 6.69 15.79 14.55
C HIS A 158 6.77 15.45 16.05
N SER A 159 7.26 14.27 16.38
CA SER A 159 7.45 13.80 17.74
C SER A 159 8.53 12.73 17.80
N ASP A 160 8.99 12.37 18.99
CA ASP A 160 9.88 11.24 19.20
C ASP A 160 9.18 9.95 18.76
N LYS A 161 9.61 9.44 17.62
CA LYS A 161 9.23 8.14 17.07
C LYS A 161 10.40 7.21 17.20
N GLU A 162 10.14 5.91 17.32
CA GLU A 162 11.18 4.89 17.30
C GLU A 162 12.07 5.06 16.05
N GLU A 163 13.38 5.12 16.24
CA GLU A 163 14.41 5.34 15.21
C GLU A 163 14.35 6.69 14.46
N ALA A 164 13.48 7.63 14.83
CA ALA A 164 13.58 8.99 14.33
C ALA A 164 14.86 9.66 14.86
N LYS A 165 15.62 10.30 13.99
CA LYS A 165 16.93 10.92 14.29
C LYS A 165 17.05 12.28 13.59
N PRO A 166 17.94 13.15 14.08
CA PRO A 166 18.30 14.36 13.35
C PRO A 166 18.79 14.03 11.94
N THR A 167 18.35 14.81 10.96
CA THR A 167 18.71 14.65 9.55
C THR A 167 19.86 15.59 9.17
N PHE A 168 20.57 15.30 8.08
CA PHE A 168 21.64 16.17 7.57
C PHE A 168 21.14 17.57 7.14
N LYS A 169 19.84 17.72 6.83
CA LYS A 169 19.19 19.01 6.53
C LYS A 169 18.68 19.73 7.79
N LYS A 170 19.20 19.37 8.97
CA LYS A 170 18.83 19.98 10.26
C LYS A 170 17.33 19.81 10.65
N GLY A 171 16.63 18.83 10.04
CA GLY A 171 15.31 18.36 10.47
C GLY A 171 15.44 17.20 11.45
N PHE A 172 14.29 16.62 11.81
CA PHE A 172 14.19 15.42 12.66
C PHE A 172 13.23 14.44 12.01
N GLY A 173 13.59 13.15 11.92
CA GLY A 173 12.71 12.15 11.33
C GLY A 173 13.46 10.96 10.75
N PHE A 174 13.13 10.60 9.52
CA PHE A 174 13.59 9.39 8.83
C PHE A 174 14.21 9.73 7.48
N HIS A 175 15.03 8.82 6.98
CA HIS A 175 15.66 8.90 5.67
C HIS A 175 15.49 7.56 4.92
N PRO A 176 14.24 7.18 4.56
CA PRO A 176 13.99 5.94 3.84
C PRO A 176 14.71 5.91 2.49
N LEU A 177 15.14 4.71 2.11
CA LEU A 177 15.60 4.39 0.76
C LEU A 177 14.46 3.73 0.01
N CYS A 178 14.14 4.25 -1.16
CA CYS A 178 13.06 3.78 -2.01
C CYS A 178 13.60 3.32 -3.37
N ALA A 179 13.00 2.27 -3.92
CA ALA A 179 13.24 1.82 -5.28
C ALA A 179 11.94 2.00 -6.08
N PHE A 180 12.04 2.66 -7.23
CA PHE A 180 10.93 2.89 -8.14
C PHE A 180 11.27 2.33 -9.52
N VAL A 181 10.30 1.70 -10.18
CA VAL A 181 10.42 1.42 -11.61
C VAL A 181 9.85 2.58 -12.41
N ASP A 182 10.58 3.01 -13.41
CA ASP A 182 10.14 4.05 -14.34
C ASP A 182 9.13 3.48 -15.35
N HIS A 183 8.03 4.21 -15.56
CA HIS A 183 6.98 3.90 -16.54
C HIS A 183 7.08 4.77 -17.79
N GLY A 184 8.23 5.42 -18.03
CA GLY A 184 8.49 6.26 -19.18
C GLY A 184 7.96 7.70 -19.04
N PRO A 185 8.08 8.52 -20.11
CA PRO A 185 7.85 9.98 -20.06
C PRO A 185 6.45 10.39 -19.61
N ASP A 186 5.45 9.57 -19.90
CA ASP A 186 4.04 9.83 -19.59
C ASP A 186 3.56 9.08 -18.33
N GLY A 187 4.46 8.32 -17.68
CA GLY A 187 4.18 7.51 -16.52
C GLY A 187 4.67 8.14 -15.22
N THR A 188 4.21 7.59 -14.10
CA THR A 188 4.73 7.87 -12.76
C THR A 188 5.58 6.69 -12.31
N GLY A 189 6.58 6.93 -11.44
CA GLY A 189 7.34 5.85 -10.84
C GLY A 189 6.46 4.93 -9.99
N GLU A 190 6.62 3.62 -10.15
CA GLU A 190 5.93 2.62 -9.32
C GLU A 190 6.86 2.15 -8.19
N PRO A 191 6.47 2.23 -6.90
CA PRO A 191 7.31 1.79 -5.80
C PRO A 191 7.48 0.27 -5.80
N LEU A 192 8.71 -0.21 -5.97
CA LEU A 192 9.07 -1.63 -5.87
C LEU A 192 9.33 -2.03 -4.43
N ALA A 193 10.17 -1.28 -3.74
CA ALA A 193 10.60 -1.52 -2.38
C ALA A 193 10.80 -0.22 -1.62
N MET A 194 10.72 -0.30 -0.30
CA MET A 194 11.07 0.80 0.60
C MET A 194 11.68 0.22 1.86
N GLN A 195 12.84 0.77 2.25
CA GLN A 195 13.51 0.48 3.51
C GLN A 195 13.42 1.73 4.39
N LEU A 196 12.71 1.64 5.51
CA LEU A 196 12.70 2.72 6.50
C LEU A 196 14.05 2.76 7.22
N ARG A 197 14.69 3.93 7.25
CA ARG A 197 15.98 4.16 7.90
C ARG A 197 15.90 5.36 8.82
N PRO A 198 16.75 5.44 9.88
CA PRO A 198 16.81 6.62 10.73
C PRO A 198 17.23 7.86 9.95
N GLY A 199 16.86 9.05 10.43
CA GLY A 199 17.10 10.32 9.76
C GLY A 199 18.58 10.65 9.47
N ASN A 200 19.49 10.07 10.24
CA ASN A 200 20.94 10.21 10.07
C ASN A 200 21.59 9.13 9.19
N ALA A 201 20.79 8.27 8.54
CA ALA A 201 21.31 7.28 7.60
C ALA A 201 21.97 7.97 6.39
N GLY A 202 23.09 7.44 5.93
CA GLY A 202 23.76 7.91 4.72
C GLY A 202 22.91 7.67 3.47
N SER A 203 23.03 8.57 2.47
CA SER A 203 22.27 8.42 1.22
C SER A 203 22.75 7.24 0.37
N ASN A 204 24.05 6.88 0.47
CA ASN A 204 24.71 5.89 -0.39
C ASN A 204 25.40 4.78 0.41
N THR A 205 24.72 4.20 1.41
CA THR A 205 25.26 3.08 2.16
C THR A 205 25.10 1.80 1.34
N ALA A 206 26.20 1.23 0.83
CA ALA A 206 26.16 0.06 -0.05
C ALA A 206 25.42 -1.14 0.54
N ALA A 207 25.52 -1.36 1.86
CA ALA A 207 24.80 -2.44 2.54
C ALA A 207 23.28 -2.31 2.43
N ASP A 208 22.75 -1.08 2.42
CA ASP A 208 21.31 -0.82 2.31
C ASP A 208 20.79 -1.07 0.89
N HIS A 209 21.66 -0.98 -0.13
CA HIS A 209 21.29 -1.22 -1.52
C HIS A 209 21.29 -2.72 -1.91
N ILE A 210 21.80 -3.59 -1.04
CA ILE A 210 21.95 -5.03 -1.30
C ILE A 210 20.81 -5.86 -0.67
N GLN A 211 20.03 -5.28 0.23
CA GLN A 211 18.88 -5.94 0.89
C GLN A 211 17.67 -6.05 -0.04
#